data_cfdbcef615b3b03a1690fc28d195c737
#
_entry.id   cfdbcef615b3b03a1690fc28d195c737
#
_cell.length_a   1.000
_cell.length_b   1.000
_cell.length_c   1.000
_cell.angle_alpha   90.00
_cell.angle_beta   90.00
_cell.angle_gamma   90.00
#
_symmetry.space_group_name_H-M   'P 1'
#
loop_
_entity.id
_entity.type
_entity.pdbx_description
1 polymer ?
#
loop_
_entity_poly.entity_id
_entity_poly.type
_entity_poly.pdbx_seq_one_letter_code
_entity_poly.pdbx_strand_id
1 'polypeptide(L)'
;ELAGWADPNSVSAGTIRIYGPLGNPNLLAGYLLPLVPLACIAVLRWKRLSCRLLAAVTALLAGSATVFTYSRGGWLGLLAALALAGMLILLRTTAHWPPLWRRLLPLAALLIAGIALALAITQLEPIRTRVLSLVAGRGDSSNNFRINVWLAAIEMVQDRPWLGIGPGNAAFNSIYPLYQQPKFDALSAYSVP
;
A
#
# COMPACT_ATOMS: atom_id res chain seq x y z
N GLU A 1 22.91 -13.18 3.97
CA GLU A 1 22.44 -13.19 2.55
C GLU A 1 21.04 -12.57 2.34
N LEU A 2 20.33 -12.16 3.39
CA LEU A 2 19.08 -11.36 3.25
C LEU A 2 19.34 -9.89 2.89
N ALA A 3 20.58 -9.42 3.00
CA ALA A 3 20.95 -8.02 2.71
C ALA A 3 20.78 -7.63 1.23
N GLY A 4 20.86 -8.59 0.30
CA GLY A 4 20.60 -8.33 -1.13
C GLY A 4 19.14 -8.15 -1.51
N TRP A 5 18.22 -8.28 -0.55
CA TRP A 5 16.77 -8.13 -0.73
C TRP A 5 16.23 -6.85 -0.09
N ALA A 6 17.09 -6.07 0.54
CA ALA A 6 16.73 -4.80 1.15
C ALA A 6 17.11 -3.64 0.23
N ASP A 7 16.22 -2.67 0.06
CA ASP A 7 16.50 -1.45 -0.72
C ASP A 7 17.63 -0.66 -0.04
N PRO A 8 18.82 -0.51 -0.66
CA PRO A 8 19.94 0.21 -0.06
C PRO A 8 19.64 1.69 0.21
N ASN A 9 18.65 2.28 -0.49
CA ASN A 9 18.22 3.66 -0.29
C ASN A 9 17.11 3.81 0.76
N SER A 10 16.64 2.69 1.34
CA SER A 10 15.57 2.70 2.33
C SER A 10 16.03 2.92 3.77
N VAL A 11 17.30 3.22 3.99
CA VAL A 11 17.88 3.51 5.32
C VAL A 11 17.52 4.92 5.83
N SER A 12 16.47 5.54 5.30
CA SER A 12 15.87 6.69 5.96
C SER A 12 15.12 6.21 7.21
N ALA A 13 15.65 6.55 8.38
CA ALA A 13 15.11 6.25 9.70
C ALA A 13 15.30 4.81 10.24
N GLY A 14 16.36 4.08 9.84
CA GLY A 14 16.75 2.82 10.49
C GLY A 14 15.84 1.62 10.20
N THR A 15 14.89 1.73 9.26
CA THR A 15 14.00 0.62 8.88
C THR A 15 14.42 0.02 7.54
N ILE A 16 14.75 -1.27 7.55
CA ILE A 16 15.03 -2.03 6.32
C ILE A 16 13.68 -2.41 5.69
N ARG A 17 13.45 -1.94 4.46
CA ARG A 17 12.25 -2.27 3.67
C ARG A 17 12.53 -3.46 2.77
N ILE A 18 11.60 -4.42 2.71
CA ILE A 18 11.72 -5.54 1.78
C ILE A 18 11.09 -5.17 0.42
N TYR A 19 11.75 -5.55 -0.67
CA TYR A 19 11.26 -5.33 -2.04
C TYR A 19 11.24 -6.60 -2.91
N GLY A 20 11.88 -7.68 -2.45
CA GLY A 20 11.91 -8.95 -3.14
C GLY A 20 12.44 -8.83 -4.59
N PRO A 21 12.07 -9.76 -5.47
CA PRO A 21 12.53 -9.76 -6.87
C PRO A 21 11.95 -8.62 -7.71
N LEU A 22 10.97 -7.87 -7.20
CA LEU A 22 10.35 -6.76 -7.93
C LEU A 22 11.14 -5.45 -7.82
N GLY A 23 12.21 -5.40 -7.03
CA GLY A 23 13.10 -4.25 -6.89
C GLY A 23 12.46 -2.99 -6.29
N ASN A 24 11.16 -3.03 -5.93
CA ASN A 24 10.45 -1.88 -5.34
C ASN A 24 9.45 -2.35 -4.28
N PRO A 25 9.53 -1.83 -3.04
CA PRO A 25 8.63 -2.22 -1.95
C PRO A 25 7.15 -1.94 -2.24
N ASN A 26 6.84 -0.87 -2.97
CA ASN A 26 5.45 -0.53 -3.30
C ASN A 26 4.87 -1.49 -4.35
N LEU A 27 5.68 -1.93 -5.32
CA LEU A 27 5.28 -2.95 -6.29
C LEU A 27 5.06 -4.29 -5.60
N LEU A 28 5.96 -4.69 -4.69
CA LEU A 28 5.79 -5.91 -3.90
C LEU A 28 4.51 -5.86 -3.07
N ALA A 29 4.25 -4.77 -2.37
CA ALA A 29 3.01 -4.58 -1.62
C ALA A 29 1.77 -4.69 -2.51
N GLY A 30 1.77 -4.04 -3.67
CA GLY A 30 0.67 -4.10 -4.63
C GLY A 30 0.43 -5.50 -5.19
N TYR A 31 1.50 -6.27 -5.42
CA TYR A 31 1.42 -7.66 -5.87
C TYR A 31 0.85 -8.61 -4.79
N LEU A 32 1.26 -8.43 -3.54
CA LEU A 32 0.81 -9.26 -2.41
C LEU A 32 -0.60 -8.90 -1.94
N LEU A 33 -1.05 -7.69 -2.17
CA LEU A 33 -2.32 -7.15 -1.68
C LEU A 33 -3.54 -8.04 -2.02
N PRO A 34 -3.76 -8.53 -3.25
CA PRO A 34 -4.89 -9.40 -3.56
C PRO A 34 -4.73 -10.82 -2.99
N LEU A 35 -3.51 -11.29 -2.74
CA LEU A 35 -3.28 -12.65 -2.24
C LEU A 35 -3.83 -12.86 -0.83
N VAL A 36 -3.72 -11.85 0.04
CA VAL A 36 -4.16 -11.96 1.44
C VAL A 36 -5.67 -12.23 1.55
N PRO A 37 -6.58 -11.39 1.00
CA PRO A 37 -8.01 -11.64 1.10
C PRO A 37 -8.43 -12.91 0.36
N LEU A 38 -7.80 -13.25 -0.77
CA LEU A 38 -8.08 -14.51 -1.48
C LEU A 38 -7.69 -15.72 -0.64
N ALA A 39 -6.53 -15.71 0.00
CA ALA A 39 -6.09 -16.77 0.90
C ALA A 39 -7.01 -16.87 2.13
N CYS A 40 -7.43 -15.76 2.73
CA CYS A 40 -8.41 -15.76 3.82
C CYS A 40 -9.73 -16.40 3.40
N ILE A 41 -10.25 -16.07 2.22
CA ILE A 41 -11.46 -16.68 1.67
C ILE A 41 -11.23 -18.19 1.45
N ALA A 42 -10.08 -18.61 0.93
CA ALA A 42 -9.72 -20.00 0.73
C ALA A 42 -9.71 -20.81 2.04
N VAL A 43 -9.16 -20.23 3.13
CA VAL A 43 -9.22 -20.82 4.48
C VAL A 43 -10.65 -21.12 4.91
N LEU A 44 -11.58 -20.21 4.61
CA LEU A 44 -12.98 -20.35 4.99
C LEU A 44 -13.75 -21.32 4.09
N ARG A 45 -13.38 -21.44 2.82
CA ARG A 45 -14.16 -22.17 1.81
C ARG A 45 -13.67 -23.58 1.55
N TRP A 46 -12.39 -23.85 1.68
CA TRP A 46 -11.85 -25.18 1.39
C TRP A 46 -12.17 -26.19 2.48
N LYS A 47 -12.54 -27.41 2.07
CA LYS A 47 -12.91 -28.49 3.00
C LYS A 47 -11.69 -29.30 3.50
N ARG A 48 -10.68 -29.47 2.66
CA ARG A 48 -9.47 -30.23 3.00
C ARG A 48 -8.60 -29.44 3.92
N LEU A 49 -8.19 -30.05 5.05
CA LEU A 49 -7.37 -29.40 6.07
C LEU A 49 -6.00 -28.92 5.51
N SER A 50 -5.36 -29.75 4.68
CA SER A 50 -4.09 -29.41 4.04
C SER A 50 -4.18 -28.12 3.20
N CYS A 51 -5.25 -28.00 2.41
CA CYS A 51 -5.47 -26.80 1.60
C CYS A 51 -5.75 -25.58 2.49
N ARG A 52 -6.51 -25.74 3.57
CA ARG A 52 -6.78 -24.66 4.53
C ARG A 52 -5.50 -24.20 5.22
N LEU A 53 -4.64 -25.13 5.66
CA LEU A 53 -3.35 -24.80 6.27
C LEU A 53 -2.45 -24.07 5.28
N LEU A 54 -2.35 -24.55 4.03
CA LEU A 54 -1.59 -23.86 2.99
C LEU A 54 -2.10 -22.44 2.77
N ALA A 55 -3.41 -22.26 2.66
CA ALA A 55 -4.02 -20.93 2.51
C ALA A 55 -3.74 -20.04 3.73
N ALA A 56 -3.81 -20.58 4.95
CA ALA A 56 -3.51 -19.82 6.17
C ALA A 56 -2.03 -19.37 6.19
N VAL A 57 -1.11 -20.26 5.86
CA VAL A 57 0.33 -19.92 5.75
C VAL A 57 0.55 -18.86 4.68
N THR A 58 -0.08 -18.99 3.53
CA THR A 58 -0.01 -17.98 2.45
C THR A 58 -0.53 -16.62 2.92
N ALA A 59 -1.67 -16.58 3.61
CA ALA A 59 -2.24 -15.33 4.14
C ALA A 59 -1.29 -14.67 5.15
N LEU A 60 -0.72 -15.47 6.07
CA LEU A 60 0.23 -14.98 7.07
C LEU A 60 1.52 -14.46 6.42
N LEU A 61 2.12 -15.21 5.52
CA LEU A 61 3.37 -14.80 4.87
C LEU A 61 3.17 -13.57 3.97
N ALA A 62 2.12 -13.54 3.15
CA ALA A 62 1.82 -12.39 2.29
C ALA A 62 1.44 -11.16 3.11
N GLY A 63 0.66 -11.32 4.18
CA GLY A 63 0.30 -10.23 5.08
C GLY A 63 1.52 -9.66 5.80
N SER A 64 2.36 -10.51 6.39
CA SER A 64 3.61 -10.10 7.05
C SER A 64 4.55 -9.40 6.06
N ALA A 65 4.75 -9.98 4.88
CA ALA A 65 5.58 -9.36 3.84
C ALA A 65 5.02 -7.98 3.45
N THR A 66 3.70 -7.83 3.28
CA THR A 66 3.09 -6.52 2.99
C THR A 66 3.37 -5.49 4.09
N VAL A 67 3.32 -5.90 5.36
CA VAL A 67 3.68 -5.02 6.49
C VAL A 67 5.13 -4.58 6.42
N PHE A 68 6.06 -5.51 6.19
CA PHE A 68 7.51 -5.23 6.13
C PHE A 68 7.95 -4.47 4.86
N THR A 69 7.09 -4.30 3.86
CA THR A 69 7.39 -3.35 2.77
C THR A 69 7.38 -1.90 3.25
N TYR A 70 6.79 -1.60 4.41
CA TYR A 70 6.54 -0.24 4.90
C TYR A 70 5.88 0.66 3.84
N SER A 71 5.08 0.07 2.95
CA SER A 71 4.31 0.80 1.94
C SER A 71 3.00 1.31 2.55
N ARG A 72 2.88 2.64 2.69
CA ARG A 72 1.65 3.30 3.16
C ARG A 72 0.43 2.90 2.33
N GLY A 73 0.59 2.92 0.99
CA GLY A 73 -0.45 2.49 0.07
C GLY A 73 -0.79 0.99 0.21
N GLY A 74 0.23 0.14 0.43
CA GLY A 74 0.04 -1.29 0.69
C GLY A 74 -0.76 -1.55 1.96
N TRP A 75 -0.48 -0.84 3.05
CA TRP A 75 -1.22 -0.97 4.31
C TRP A 75 -2.67 -0.52 4.18
N LEU A 76 -2.90 0.66 3.59
CA LEU A 76 -4.25 1.17 3.35
C LEU A 76 -5.05 0.26 2.42
N GLY A 77 -4.42 -0.22 1.34
CA GLY A 77 -5.04 -1.17 0.41
C GLY A 77 -5.39 -2.50 1.08
N LEU A 78 -4.49 -3.04 1.92
CA LEU A 78 -4.74 -4.28 2.65
C LEU A 78 -5.90 -4.12 3.64
N LEU A 79 -5.92 -3.03 4.40
CA LEU A 79 -7.02 -2.72 5.32
C LEU A 79 -8.35 -2.60 4.57
N ALA A 80 -8.38 -1.87 3.45
CA ALA A 80 -9.57 -1.72 2.63
C ALA A 80 -10.04 -3.06 2.04
N ALA A 81 -9.12 -3.90 1.53
CA ALA A 81 -9.44 -5.21 0.98
C ALA A 81 -9.98 -6.16 2.04
N LEU A 82 -9.36 -6.21 3.23
CA LEU A 82 -9.84 -7.03 4.35
C LEU A 82 -11.18 -6.53 4.90
N ALA A 83 -11.37 -5.22 5.00
CA ALA A 83 -12.64 -4.63 5.43
C ALA A 83 -13.76 -4.96 4.45
N LEU A 84 -13.52 -4.84 3.14
CA LEU A 84 -14.49 -5.19 2.10
C LEU A 84 -14.81 -6.69 2.13
N ALA A 85 -13.80 -7.56 2.17
CA ALA A 85 -13.98 -9.00 2.26
C ALA A 85 -14.76 -9.39 3.52
N GLY A 86 -14.38 -8.87 4.67
CA GLY A 86 -15.07 -9.08 5.94
C GLY A 86 -16.52 -8.60 5.91
N MET A 87 -16.77 -7.43 5.34
CA MET A 87 -18.11 -6.88 5.15
C MET A 87 -18.97 -7.80 4.28
N LEU A 88 -18.44 -8.28 3.14
CA LEU A 88 -19.16 -9.17 2.24
C LEU A 88 -19.48 -10.53 2.89
N ILE A 89 -18.54 -11.09 3.64
CA ILE A 89 -18.73 -12.31 4.43
C ILE A 89 -19.82 -12.08 5.48
N LEU A 90 -19.70 -10.99 6.24
CA LEU A 90 -20.65 -10.65 7.29
C LEU A 90 -22.08 -10.48 6.76
N LEU A 91 -22.26 -9.75 5.66
CA LEU A 91 -23.54 -9.54 5.04
C LEU A 91 -24.17 -10.87 4.55
N ARG A 92 -23.35 -11.81 4.07
CA ARG A 92 -23.83 -13.15 3.64
C ARG A 92 -24.18 -14.02 4.82
N THR A 93 -23.35 -14.08 5.86
CA THR A 93 -23.56 -14.95 7.02
C THR A 93 -24.70 -14.47 7.91
N THR A 94 -24.93 -13.16 7.96
CA THR A 94 -25.99 -12.54 8.77
C THR A 94 -27.27 -12.23 7.97
N ALA A 95 -27.42 -12.79 6.78
CA ALA A 95 -28.58 -12.53 5.92
C ALA A 95 -29.93 -12.87 6.58
N HIS A 96 -29.94 -13.86 7.48
CA HIS A 96 -31.10 -14.31 8.27
C HIS A 96 -31.30 -13.58 9.61
N TRP A 97 -30.38 -12.68 9.97
CA TRP A 97 -30.44 -11.96 11.23
C TRP A 97 -31.38 -10.76 11.15
N PRO A 98 -31.91 -10.27 12.29
CA PRO A 98 -32.71 -9.05 12.34
C PRO A 98 -31.95 -7.87 11.70
N PRO A 99 -32.65 -6.96 11.01
CA PRO A 99 -32.02 -5.87 10.26
C PRO A 99 -31.16 -4.94 11.12
N LEU A 100 -31.46 -4.81 12.41
CA LEU A 100 -30.67 -4.02 13.36
C LEU A 100 -29.24 -4.59 13.50
N TRP A 101 -29.12 -5.88 13.78
CA TRP A 101 -27.81 -6.53 13.98
C TRP A 101 -26.97 -6.56 12.69
N ARG A 102 -27.60 -6.72 11.53
CA ARG A 102 -26.93 -6.64 10.21
C ARG A 102 -26.30 -5.27 9.97
N ARG A 103 -26.86 -4.20 10.53
CA ARG A 103 -26.30 -2.83 10.42
C ARG A 103 -25.26 -2.55 11.51
N LEU A 104 -25.49 -3.00 12.73
CA LEU A 104 -24.60 -2.72 13.86
C LEU A 104 -23.28 -3.47 13.81
N LEU A 105 -23.27 -4.74 13.35
CA LEU A 105 -22.04 -5.54 13.31
C LEU A 105 -20.94 -4.96 12.41
N PRO A 106 -21.20 -4.51 11.18
CA PRO A 106 -20.16 -3.89 10.37
C PRO A 106 -19.67 -2.57 10.98
N LEU A 107 -20.55 -1.80 11.61
CA LEU A 107 -20.17 -0.57 12.31
C LEU A 107 -19.30 -0.88 13.54
N ALA A 108 -19.63 -1.89 14.31
CA ALA A 108 -18.82 -2.34 15.44
C ALA A 108 -17.45 -2.87 15.00
N ALA A 109 -17.40 -3.65 13.90
CA ALA A 109 -16.15 -4.13 13.33
C ALA A 109 -15.25 -2.98 12.85
N LEU A 110 -15.82 -1.97 12.17
CA LEU A 110 -15.10 -0.77 11.76
C LEU A 110 -14.61 0.04 12.96
N LEU A 111 -15.41 0.17 14.01
CA LEU A 111 -15.02 0.85 15.23
C LEU A 111 -13.86 0.14 15.93
N ILE A 112 -13.91 -1.18 16.07
CA ILE A 112 -12.83 -1.99 16.66
C ILE A 112 -11.56 -1.87 15.82
N ALA A 113 -11.67 -1.96 14.49
CA ALA A 113 -10.52 -1.79 13.59
C ALA A 113 -9.93 -0.37 13.70
N GLY A 114 -10.77 0.66 13.82
CA GLY A 114 -10.35 2.04 14.03
C GLY A 114 -9.62 2.24 15.37
N ILE A 115 -10.14 1.66 16.44
CA ILE A 115 -9.49 1.69 17.76
C ILE A 115 -8.14 0.96 17.72
N ALA A 116 -8.09 -0.24 17.13
CA ALA A 116 -6.84 -0.99 16.99
C ALA A 116 -5.79 -0.23 16.18
N LEU A 117 -6.20 0.44 15.09
CA LEU A 117 -5.32 1.29 14.29
C LEU A 117 -4.84 2.52 15.10
N ALA A 118 -5.72 3.17 15.84
CA ALA A 118 -5.37 4.30 16.71
C ALA A 118 -4.35 3.89 17.77
N LEU A 119 -4.56 2.75 18.43
CA LEU A 119 -3.60 2.19 19.39
C LEU A 119 -2.26 1.85 18.72
N ALA A 120 -2.27 1.25 17.52
CA ALA A 120 -1.04 0.97 16.77
C ALA A 120 -0.27 2.25 16.43
N ILE A 121 -0.97 3.33 16.04
CA ILE A 121 -0.37 4.63 15.74
C ILE A 121 0.27 5.24 17.00
N THR A 122 -0.37 5.11 18.18
CA THR A 122 0.14 5.69 19.41
C THR A 122 1.30 4.90 20.03
N GLN A 123 1.32 3.58 19.86
CA GLN A 123 2.29 2.69 20.51
C GLN A 123 3.49 2.32 19.64
N LEU A 124 3.37 2.42 18.31
CA LEU A 124 4.40 1.97 17.38
C LEU A 124 4.97 3.16 16.58
N GLU A 125 6.14 3.66 17.00
CA GLU A 125 6.83 4.78 16.34
C GLU A 125 6.97 4.61 14.80
N PRO A 126 7.34 3.43 14.24
CA PRO A 126 7.41 3.27 12.79
C PRO A 126 6.06 3.46 12.08
N ILE A 127 4.96 3.09 12.73
CA ILE A 127 3.61 3.29 12.19
C ILE A 127 3.21 4.76 12.33
N ARG A 128 3.46 5.35 13.50
CA ARG A 128 3.16 6.77 13.78
C ARG A 128 3.84 7.70 12.79
N THR A 129 5.14 7.57 12.57
CA THR A 129 5.88 8.39 11.62
C THR A 129 5.35 8.24 10.20
N ARG A 130 4.96 7.02 9.79
CA ARG A 130 4.38 6.77 8.47
C ARG A 130 2.97 7.35 8.32
N VAL A 131 2.14 7.30 9.34
CA VAL A 131 0.80 7.90 9.32
C VAL A 131 0.90 9.43 9.31
N LEU A 132 1.76 10.02 10.15
CA LEU A 132 1.98 11.46 10.16
C LEU A 132 2.50 11.97 8.81
N SER A 133 3.32 11.18 8.11
CA SER A 133 3.80 11.53 6.77
C SER A 133 2.70 11.55 5.69
N LEU A 134 1.53 10.92 5.92
CA LEU A 134 0.38 11.05 5.00
C LEU A 134 -0.21 12.47 5.02
N VAL A 135 -0.17 13.14 6.18
CA VAL A 135 -0.72 14.50 6.37
C VAL A 135 0.34 15.58 6.18
N ALA A 136 1.62 15.22 6.16
CA ALA A 136 2.73 16.16 6.05
C ALA A 136 2.83 16.88 4.67
N GLY A 137 2.03 16.46 3.69
CA GLY A 137 1.99 17.09 2.36
C GLY A 137 3.38 17.20 1.73
N ARG A 138 3.78 18.42 1.34
CA ARG A 138 5.10 18.70 0.77
C ARG A 138 6.25 18.65 1.78
N GLY A 139 5.98 18.59 3.06
CA GLY A 139 7.01 18.44 4.11
C GLY A 139 7.64 17.04 4.14
N ASP A 140 6.96 16.03 3.61
CA ASP A 140 7.52 14.69 3.41
C ASP A 140 8.18 14.62 2.03
N SER A 141 9.45 14.25 1.96
CA SER A 141 10.23 14.21 0.71
C SER A 141 9.61 13.30 -0.35
N SER A 142 9.09 12.13 0.06
CA SER A 142 8.44 11.18 -0.85
C SER A 142 7.12 11.72 -1.41
N ASN A 143 6.34 12.45 -0.60
CA ASN A 143 5.10 13.08 -1.06
C ASN A 143 5.42 14.25 -1.99
N ASN A 144 6.40 15.08 -1.62
CA ASN A 144 6.83 16.21 -2.44
C ASN A 144 7.33 15.76 -3.82
N PHE A 145 8.14 14.69 -3.87
CA PHE A 145 8.57 14.07 -5.12
C PHE A 145 7.37 13.67 -6.00
N ARG A 146 6.38 12.95 -5.43
CA ARG A 146 5.19 12.52 -6.17
C ARG A 146 4.37 13.69 -6.71
N ILE A 147 4.18 14.72 -5.88
CA ILE A 147 3.43 15.92 -6.30
C ILE A 147 4.12 16.58 -7.50
N ASN A 148 5.44 16.73 -7.45
CA ASN A 148 6.19 17.34 -8.54
C ASN A 148 6.14 16.49 -9.82
N VAL A 149 6.29 15.16 -9.70
CA VAL A 149 6.15 14.23 -10.83
C VAL A 149 4.73 14.29 -11.43
N TRP A 150 3.69 14.36 -10.60
CA TRP A 150 2.32 14.44 -11.08
C TRP A 150 2.02 15.77 -11.77
N LEU A 151 2.55 16.89 -11.26
CA LEU A 151 2.41 18.19 -11.93
C LEU A 151 3.07 18.16 -13.31
N ALA A 152 4.31 17.66 -13.41
CA ALA A 152 4.98 17.48 -14.68
C ALA A 152 4.20 16.56 -15.63
N ALA A 153 3.65 15.45 -15.12
CA ALA A 153 2.83 14.54 -15.92
C ALA A 153 1.55 15.20 -16.45
N ILE A 154 0.92 16.08 -15.67
CA ILE A 154 -0.25 16.85 -16.12
C ILE A 154 0.12 17.79 -17.26
N GLU A 155 1.25 18.51 -17.16
CA GLU A 155 1.76 19.36 -18.23
C GLU A 155 2.06 18.55 -19.52
N MET A 156 2.70 17.38 -19.39
CA MET A 156 2.93 16.46 -20.51
C MET A 156 1.62 16.02 -21.19
N VAL A 157 0.57 15.74 -20.41
CA VAL A 157 -0.74 15.36 -20.95
C VAL A 157 -1.41 16.54 -21.64
N GLN A 158 -1.27 17.76 -21.12
CA GLN A 158 -1.81 18.97 -21.75
C GLN A 158 -1.15 19.24 -23.10
N ASP A 159 0.17 19.02 -23.21
CA ASP A 159 0.91 19.22 -24.46
C ASP A 159 0.61 18.13 -25.51
N ARG A 160 0.34 16.91 -25.07
CA ARG A 160 0.11 15.76 -25.96
C ARG A 160 -1.09 14.89 -25.50
N PRO A 161 -2.31 15.39 -25.57
CA PRO A 161 -3.46 14.76 -24.94
C PRO A 161 -3.89 13.41 -25.55
N TRP A 162 -3.58 13.19 -26.85
CA TRP A 162 -4.07 12.00 -27.55
C TRP A 162 -3.08 10.82 -27.55
N LEU A 163 -1.80 11.10 -27.74
CA LEU A 163 -0.77 10.07 -27.88
C LEU A 163 0.20 10.03 -26.69
N GLY A 164 0.15 11.04 -25.80
CA GLY A 164 1.10 11.20 -24.72
C GLY A 164 2.54 11.38 -25.22
N ILE A 165 3.50 11.06 -24.36
CA ILE A 165 4.95 11.18 -24.64
C ILE A 165 5.58 9.87 -25.16
N GLY A 166 4.79 8.82 -25.34
CA GLY A 166 5.26 7.49 -25.74
C GLY A 166 5.16 6.45 -24.61
N PRO A 167 5.18 5.16 -24.94
CA PRO A 167 5.05 4.10 -23.97
C PRO A 167 6.34 3.85 -23.19
N GLY A 168 6.17 3.50 -21.93
CA GLY A 168 7.22 2.97 -21.08
C GLY A 168 8.06 3.99 -20.32
N ASN A 169 8.85 3.46 -19.39
CA ASN A 169 9.63 4.25 -18.46
C ASN A 169 10.77 5.03 -19.12
N ALA A 170 11.33 4.50 -20.21
CA ALA A 170 12.40 5.16 -20.95
C ALA A 170 11.93 6.47 -21.59
N ALA A 171 10.72 6.49 -22.18
CA ALA A 171 10.15 7.70 -22.76
C ALA A 171 9.87 8.76 -21.68
N PHE A 172 9.36 8.33 -20.51
CA PHE A 172 9.13 9.22 -19.39
C PHE A 172 10.45 9.83 -18.88
N ASN A 173 11.46 9.02 -18.61
CA ASN A 173 12.75 9.49 -18.07
C ASN A 173 13.49 10.45 -19.01
N SER A 174 13.34 10.29 -20.32
CA SER A 174 13.99 11.18 -21.29
C SER A 174 13.28 12.54 -21.43
N ILE A 175 11.97 12.59 -21.21
CA ILE A 175 11.17 13.79 -21.42
C ILE A 175 10.91 14.53 -20.09
N TYR A 176 10.82 13.80 -18.97
CA TYR A 176 10.53 14.36 -17.64
C TYR A 176 11.39 15.57 -17.25
N PRO A 177 12.73 15.61 -17.51
CA PRO A 177 13.55 16.77 -17.16
C PRO A 177 13.09 18.09 -17.81
N LEU A 178 12.39 18.04 -18.96
CA LEU A 178 11.88 19.23 -19.64
C LEU A 178 10.66 19.85 -18.91
N TYR A 179 9.96 19.05 -18.13
CA TYR A 179 8.76 19.44 -17.36
C TYR A 179 9.01 19.51 -15.86
N GLN A 180 10.24 19.26 -15.42
CA GLN A 180 10.61 19.30 -14.02
C GLN A 180 10.46 20.71 -13.45
N GLN A 181 9.77 20.84 -12.31
CA GLN A 181 9.55 22.13 -11.68
C GLN A 181 10.89 22.76 -11.26
N PRO A 182 11.13 24.08 -11.52
CA PRO A 182 12.42 24.74 -11.28
C PRO A 182 12.93 24.66 -9.85
N LYS A 183 12.05 24.46 -8.86
CA LYS A 183 12.39 24.34 -7.43
C LYS A 183 12.48 22.90 -6.96
N PHE A 184 12.48 21.94 -7.87
CA PHE A 184 12.47 20.52 -7.51
C PHE A 184 13.69 20.12 -6.71
N ASP A 185 14.89 20.49 -7.16
CA ASP A 185 16.15 20.11 -6.52
C ASP A 185 16.35 20.75 -5.14
N ALA A 186 15.77 21.93 -4.92
CA ALA A 186 15.80 22.59 -3.61
C ALA A 186 14.86 21.95 -2.58
N LEU A 187 13.86 21.19 -3.03
CA LEU A 187 12.79 20.65 -2.19
C LEU A 187 12.80 19.12 -2.09
N SER A 188 13.56 18.41 -2.93
CA SER A 188 13.66 16.96 -2.92
C SER A 188 15.09 16.51 -2.67
N ALA A 189 15.29 15.74 -1.61
CA ALA A 189 16.55 15.03 -1.38
C ALA A 189 16.72 13.80 -2.31
N TYR A 190 15.83 13.62 -3.27
CA TYR A 190 15.88 12.56 -4.27
C TYR A 190 16.42 13.12 -5.57
N SER A 191 17.71 12.93 -5.83
CA SER A 191 18.21 12.91 -7.20
C SER A 191 17.57 11.73 -7.91
N VAL A 192 16.90 11.97 -9.04
CA VAL A 192 16.48 10.90 -9.93
C VAL A 192 17.75 10.30 -10.53
N PRO A 193 17.99 8.97 -10.39
CA PRO A 193 19.14 8.33 -11.03
C PRO A 193 19.00 8.32 -12.54
#